data_05b99463a0b80a46ee416404da3471f6
#
_entry.id   05b99463a0b80a46ee416404da3471f6
#
_cell.length_a   1.000
_cell.length_b   1.000
_cell.length_c   1.000
_cell.angle_alpha   90.00
_cell.angle_beta   90.00
_cell.angle_gamma   90.00
#
_symmetry.space_group_name_H-M   'P 1'
#
loop_
_entity.id
_entity.type
_entity.pdbx_description
1 polymer ?
#
loop_
_entity_poly.entity_id
_entity_poly.type
_entity_poly.pdbx_seq_one_letter_code
_entity_poly.pdbx_strand_id
1 'polypeptide(L)'
;DAGNSYVIVNNGMIVGTFSFIIGEEPTYQVIKNGKWTDGRLYGTIHRLASNGIVKGTARACFEYCIKQIDYIRIDTHKDNISMQTAIERFGFHKCGNIYVKGGAERIAYDYIS
;
A
#
# COMPACT_ATOMS: atom_id res chain seq x y z
N ASP A 1 8.32 -9.57 6.38
CA ASP A 1 8.21 -10.88 6.99
C ASP A 1 8.35 -11.98 5.95
N ALA A 2 9.07 -13.02 6.33
CA ALA A 2 9.30 -14.16 5.46
C ALA A 2 7.96 -14.78 5.04
N GLY A 3 7.80 -15.11 3.77
CA GLY A 3 6.57 -15.70 3.26
C GLY A 3 5.53 -14.71 2.80
N ASN A 4 5.73 -13.41 3.07
CA ASN A 4 4.78 -12.37 2.69
C ASN A 4 5.36 -11.40 1.68
N SER A 5 6.51 -11.70 1.13
CA SER A 5 7.17 -10.87 0.13
C SER A 5 6.91 -11.42 -1.26
N TYR A 6 6.66 -10.52 -2.21
CA TYR A 6 6.27 -10.87 -3.57
C TYR A 6 7.12 -10.11 -4.56
N VAL A 7 7.30 -10.69 -5.74
CA VAL A 7 7.95 -10.01 -6.86
C VAL A 7 6.93 -9.83 -7.98
N ILE A 8 7.11 -8.74 -8.73
CA ILE A 8 6.29 -8.46 -9.91
C ILE A 8 7.19 -8.68 -11.12
N VAL A 9 6.75 -9.55 -12.01
CA VAL A 9 7.55 -9.97 -13.17
C VAL A 9 6.89 -9.51 -14.46
N ASN A 10 7.69 -8.98 -15.37
CA ASN A 10 7.24 -8.61 -16.71
C ASN A 10 8.27 -9.12 -17.71
N ASN A 11 7.84 -9.93 -18.66
CA ASN A 11 8.72 -10.53 -19.68
C ASN A 11 9.94 -11.20 -19.08
N GLY A 12 9.74 -11.95 -18.00
CA GLY A 12 10.82 -12.68 -17.33
C GLY A 12 11.73 -11.82 -16.46
N MET A 13 11.45 -10.54 -16.33
CA MET A 13 12.27 -9.62 -15.54
C MET A 13 11.50 -9.15 -14.32
N ILE A 14 12.19 -9.10 -13.17
CA ILE A 14 11.60 -8.53 -11.95
C ILE A 14 11.54 -7.02 -12.10
N VAL A 15 10.34 -6.46 -12.07
CA VAL A 15 10.12 -5.02 -12.23
C VAL A 15 9.63 -4.35 -10.96
N GLY A 16 9.32 -5.11 -9.93
CA GLY A 16 8.90 -4.55 -8.65
C GLY A 16 8.84 -5.59 -7.56
N THR A 17 8.75 -5.12 -6.33
CA THR A 17 8.60 -5.98 -5.14
C THR A 17 7.64 -5.31 -4.17
N PHE A 18 7.00 -6.11 -3.33
CA PHE A 18 6.17 -5.60 -2.24
C PHE A 18 5.98 -6.68 -1.19
N SER A 19 5.57 -6.25 0.01
CA SER A 19 5.13 -7.17 1.07
C SER A 19 3.64 -6.97 1.29
N PHE A 20 2.93 -8.04 1.62
CA PHE A 20 1.49 -7.98 1.85
C PHE A 20 1.16 -8.84 3.06
N ILE A 21 0.57 -8.24 4.07
CA ILE A 21 0.28 -8.89 5.35
C ILE A 21 -1.17 -8.64 5.72
N ILE A 22 -1.91 -9.72 5.96
CA ILE A 22 -3.30 -9.63 6.44
C ILE A 22 -3.26 -9.66 7.97
N GLY A 23 -3.88 -8.66 8.61
CA GLY A 23 -3.91 -8.52 10.04
C GLY A 23 -3.57 -7.12 10.48
N GLU A 24 -3.60 -6.88 11.79
CA GLU A 24 -3.36 -5.54 12.33
C GLU A 24 -1.93 -5.09 12.10
N GLU A 25 -1.80 -3.84 11.66
CA GLU A 25 -0.52 -3.17 11.52
C GLU A 25 -0.38 -2.17 12.67
N PRO A 26 0.62 -2.32 13.55
CA PRO A 26 0.72 -1.44 14.74
C PRO A 26 0.76 0.05 14.43
N THR A 27 1.42 0.46 13.34
CA THR A 27 1.51 1.87 12.98
C THR A 27 0.19 2.44 12.49
N TYR A 28 -0.81 1.59 12.21
CA TYR A 28 -2.11 2.01 11.73
C TYR A 28 -3.14 2.19 12.85
N GLN A 29 -2.77 1.91 14.10
CA GLN A 29 -3.70 2.04 15.22
C GLN A 29 -3.99 3.49 15.57
N VAL A 30 -3.07 4.40 15.28
CA VAL A 30 -3.27 5.83 15.49
C VAL A 30 -3.22 6.53 14.16
N ILE A 31 -4.30 7.22 13.81
CA ILE A 31 -4.38 8.00 12.57
C ILE A 31 -4.81 9.42 12.94
N LYS A 32 -4.17 10.42 12.31
CA LYS A 32 -4.42 11.84 12.53
C LYS A 32 -5.01 12.46 11.28
N ASN A 33 -5.72 13.57 11.46
CA ASN A 33 -6.28 14.36 10.36
C ASN A 33 -7.28 13.59 9.51
N GLY A 34 -7.95 12.63 10.11
CA GLY A 34 -8.93 11.80 9.42
C GLY A 34 -9.13 10.49 10.14
N LYS A 35 -9.65 9.52 9.42
CA LYS A 35 -9.92 8.19 9.97
C LYS A 35 -9.93 7.16 8.86
N TRP A 36 -9.66 5.90 9.23
CA TRP A 36 -9.83 4.78 8.30
C TRP A 36 -11.31 4.62 7.94
N THR A 37 -11.57 4.14 6.74
CA THR A 37 -12.95 3.97 6.24
C THR A 37 -13.72 2.93 7.03
N ASP A 38 -13.03 1.86 7.48
CA ASP A 38 -13.67 0.73 8.13
C ASP A 38 -12.72 0.15 9.17
N GLY A 39 -13.27 -0.57 10.14
CA GLY A 39 -12.48 -1.25 11.17
C GLY A 39 -12.32 -2.76 10.95
N ARG A 40 -12.82 -3.29 9.80
CA ARG A 40 -12.75 -4.72 9.53
C ARG A 40 -11.32 -5.19 9.28
N LEU A 41 -11.16 -6.51 9.22
CA LEU A 41 -9.86 -7.10 8.88
C LEU A 41 -9.36 -6.58 7.54
N TYR A 42 -8.08 -6.25 7.47
CA TYR A 42 -7.49 -5.65 6.28
C TYR A 42 -6.14 -6.27 5.95
N GLY A 43 -5.73 -6.09 4.71
CA GLY A 43 -4.36 -6.40 4.29
C GLY A 43 -3.59 -5.11 4.13
N THR A 44 -2.31 -5.15 4.47
CA THR A 44 -1.43 -3.98 4.37
C THR A 44 -0.35 -4.24 3.34
N ILE A 45 -0.17 -3.29 2.42
CA ILE A 45 0.90 -3.31 1.43
C ILE A 45 2.07 -2.52 2.00
N HIS A 46 3.22 -3.18 2.10
CA HIS A 46 4.46 -2.57 2.58
C HIS A 46 5.53 -2.60 1.50
N ARG A 47 6.41 -1.62 1.52
CA ARG A 47 7.64 -1.64 0.74
C ARG A 47 7.40 -1.87 -0.74
N LEU A 48 6.34 -1.28 -1.26
CA LEU A 48 6.08 -1.35 -2.68
C LEU A 48 7.15 -0.55 -3.41
N ALA A 49 7.93 -1.23 -4.23
CA ALA A 49 9.01 -0.62 -4.98
C ALA A 49 8.94 -1.07 -6.44
N SER A 50 9.26 -0.17 -7.34
CA SER A 50 9.27 -0.41 -8.78
C SER A 50 10.61 0.05 -9.34
N ASN A 51 11.09 -0.65 -10.39
CA ASN A 51 12.32 -0.23 -11.06
C ASN A 51 12.11 0.99 -11.96
N GLY A 52 10.85 1.46 -12.10
CA GLY A 52 10.53 2.65 -12.89
C GLY A 52 10.53 2.45 -14.39
N ILE A 53 10.85 1.26 -14.87
CA ILE A 53 10.95 1.00 -16.31
C ILE A 53 9.59 0.65 -16.91
N VAL A 54 8.80 -0.16 -16.21
CA VAL A 54 7.51 -0.65 -16.71
C VAL A 54 6.38 0.09 -16.02
N LYS A 55 5.49 0.67 -16.80
CA LYS A 55 4.30 1.33 -16.26
C LYS A 55 3.32 0.28 -15.74
N GLY A 56 2.55 0.64 -14.72
CA GLY A 56 1.52 -0.23 -14.20
C GLY A 56 2.00 -1.23 -13.15
N THR A 57 3.25 -1.13 -12.70
CA THR A 57 3.78 -2.03 -11.68
C THR A 57 2.99 -1.94 -10.38
N ALA A 58 2.70 -0.72 -9.92
CA ALA A 58 1.90 -0.53 -8.71
C ALA A 58 0.49 -1.07 -8.90
N ARG A 59 -0.11 -0.84 -10.06
CA ARG A 59 -1.45 -1.34 -10.36
C ARG A 59 -1.49 -2.87 -10.30
N ALA A 60 -0.48 -3.54 -10.82
CA ALA A 60 -0.40 -5.01 -10.78
C ALA A 60 -0.38 -5.49 -9.33
N CYS A 61 0.36 -4.82 -8.47
CA CYS A 61 0.37 -5.12 -7.03
C CYS A 61 -1.02 -4.97 -6.43
N PHE A 62 -1.69 -3.86 -6.70
CA PHE A 62 -3.02 -3.60 -6.14
C PHE A 62 -4.04 -4.63 -6.63
N GLU A 63 -4.00 -4.97 -7.91
CA GLU A 63 -4.92 -5.95 -8.50
C GLU A 63 -4.74 -7.32 -7.86
N TYR A 64 -3.51 -7.72 -7.57
CA TYR A 64 -3.26 -8.98 -6.88
C TYR A 64 -3.84 -8.94 -5.46
N CYS A 65 -3.58 -7.86 -4.73
CA CYS A 65 -3.96 -7.77 -3.32
C CYS A 65 -5.47 -7.73 -3.12
N ILE A 66 -6.22 -7.04 -3.99
CA ILE A 66 -7.68 -6.97 -3.84
C ILE A 66 -8.36 -8.31 -4.08
N LYS A 67 -7.67 -9.25 -4.70
CA LYS A 67 -8.18 -10.62 -4.86
C LYS A 67 -7.98 -11.47 -3.61
N GLN A 68 -7.12 -11.02 -2.69
CA GLN A 68 -6.82 -11.79 -1.48
C GLN A 68 -7.74 -11.40 -0.33
N ILE A 69 -8.14 -10.13 -0.27
CA ILE A 69 -9.02 -9.63 0.78
C ILE A 69 -9.72 -8.37 0.24
N ASP A 70 -10.92 -8.09 0.74
CA ASP A 70 -11.75 -6.99 0.21
C ASP A 70 -11.44 -5.62 0.81
N TYR A 71 -10.52 -5.52 1.77
CA TYR A 71 -10.16 -4.26 2.40
C TYR A 71 -8.65 -4.17 2.54
N ILE A 72 -8.07 -3.12 1.96
CA ILE A 72 -6.62 -2.96 1.87
C ILE A 72 -6.23 -1.57 2.34
N ARG A 73 -5.15 -1.49 3.09
CA ARG A 73 -4.56 -0.24 3.55
C ARG A 73 -3.13 -0.11 3.03
N ILE A 74 -2.73 1.12 2.76
CA ILE A 74 -1.37 1.43 2.31
C ILE A 74 -1.00 2.82 2.81
N ASP A 75 0.28 3.07 2.99
CA ASP A 75 0.77 4.40 3.28
C ASP A 75 1.96 4.73 2.40
N THR A 76 2.22 6.02 2.21
CA THR A 76 3.36 6.46 1.43
C THR A 76 3.88 7.80 1.97
N HIS A 77 5.14 8.07 1.69
CA HIS A 77 5.78 9.32 2.11
C HIS A 77 5.15 10.50 1.36
N LYS A 78 5.05 11.63 2.07
CA LYS A 78 4.43 12.84 1.49
C LYS A 78 5.19 13.37 0.27
N ASP A 79 6.46 13.03 0.13
CA ASP A 79 7.28 13.46 -1.00
C ASP A 79 7.25 12.47 -2.16
N ASN A 80 6.63 11.31 -1.99
CA ASN A 80 6.55 10.31 -3.04
C ASN A 80 5.33 10.56 -3.92
N ILE A 81 5.42 11.58 -4.77
CA ILE A 81 4.29 12.04 -5.59
C ILE A 81 3.87 10.95 -6.57
N SER A 82 4.81 10.24 -7.18
CA SER A 82 4.46 9.21 -8.16
C SER A 82 3.67 8.07 -7.52
N MET A 83 4.01 7.68 -6.30
CA MET A 83 3.27 6.63 -5.59
C MET A 83 1.88 7.13 -5.20
N GLN A 84 1.78 8.36 -4.71
CA GLN A 84 0.48 8.96 -4.38
C GLN A 84 -0.43 8.95 -5.60
N THR A 85 0.11 9.33 -6.75
CA THR A 85 -0.64 9.35 -8.00
C THR A 85 -1.13 7.94 -8.36
N ALA A 86 -0.27 6.93 -8.26
CA ALA A 86 -0.63 5.55 -8.58
C ALA A 86 -1.73 5.04 -7.64
N ILE A 87 -1.61 5.31 -6.35
CA ILE A 87 -2.58 4.91 -5.33
C ILE A 87 -3.94 5.55 -5.60
N GLU A 88 -3.94 6.85 -5.85
CA GLU A 88 -5.19 7.59 -6.06
C GLU A 88 -5.85 7.21 -7.38
N ARG A 89 -5.06 6.96 -8.42
CA ARG A 89 -5.61 6.52 -9.71
C ARG A 89 -6.28 5.16 -9.63
N PHE A 90 -5.77 4.28 -8.80
CA PHE A 90 -6.37 2.96 -8.64
C PHE A 90 -7.73 3.06 -7.93
N GLY A 91 -7.96 4.11 -7.15
CA GLY A 91 -9.20 4.33 -6.45
C GLY A 91 -9.11 4.27 -4.95
N PHE A 92 -7.91 4.26 -4.39
CA PHE A 92 -7.74 4.32 -2.94
C PHE A 92 -8.24 5.66 -2.42
N HIS A 93 -8.83 5.62 -1.23
CA HIS A 93 -9.34 6.79 -0.52
C HIS A 93 -8.28 7.30 0.46
N LYS A 94 -8.01 8.59 0.41
CA LYS A 94 -7.08 9.23 1.33
C LYS A 94 -7.76 9.37 2.70
N CYS A 95 -7.18 8.78 3.72
CA CYS A 95 -7.80 8.70 5.04
C CYS A 95 -7.26 9.69 6.04
N GLY A 96 -5.97 9.99 5.99
CA GLY A 96 -5.34 10.87 6.96
C GLY A 96 -3.85 10.63 7.00
N ASN A 97 -3.27 10.75 8.20
CA ASN A 97 -1.83 10.61 8.38
C ASN A 97 -1.53 9.61 9.48
N ILE A 98 -0.50 8.80 9.26
CA ILE A 98 0.06 7.93 10.29
C ILE A 98 1.51 8.31 10.53
N TYR A 99 2.08 7.79 11.61
CA TYR A 99 3.47 8.06 11.95
C TYR A 99 4.18 6.73 12.12
N VAL A 100 5.22 6.53 11.31
CA VAL A 100 6.02 5.31 11.37
C VAL A 100 7.12 5.46 12.41
N LYS A 101 7.87 4.39 12.64
CA LYS A 101 8.96 4.37 13.60
C LYS A 101 9.91 5.55 13.31
N GLY A 102 10.26 6.29 14.35
CA GLY A 102 11.08 7.49 14.21
C GLY A 102 10.29 8.78 14.05
N GLY A 103 8.95 8.70 14.00
CA GLY A 103 8.07 9.85 13.94
C GLY A 103 7.83 10.42 12.55
N ALA A 104 8.30 9.75 11.50
CA ALA A 104 8.08 10.22 10.14
C ALA A 104 6.60 10.11 9.77
N GLU A 105 6.07 11.18 9.21
CA GLU A 105 4.68 11.25 8.80
C GLU A 105 4.48 10.60 7.44
N ARG A 106 3.41 9.80 7.32
CA ARG A 106 3.03 9.14 6.07
C ARG A 106 1.57 9.41 5.77
N ILE A 107 1.24 9.46 4.49
CA ILE A 107 -0.14 9.61 4.05
C ILE A 107 -0.77 8.23 4.00
N ALA A 108 -1.93 8.09 4.64
CA ALA A 108 -2.64 6.82 4.77
C ALA A 108 -3.80 6.76 3.80
N TYR A 109 -3.94 5.61 3.14
CA TYR A 109 -5.00 5.36 2.17
C TYR A 109 -5.63 4.00 2.43
N ASP A 110 -6.89 3.83 2.02
CA ASP A 110 -7.51 2.51 2.02
C ASP A 110 -8.37 2.31 0.77
N TYR A 111 -8.73 1.04 0.53
CA TYR A 111 -9.51 0.63 -0.62
C TYR A 111 -10.44 -0.52 -0.22
N ILE A 112 -11.71 -0.36 -0.51
CA ILE A 112 -12.71 -1.42 -0.30
C ILE A 112 -13.18 -1.87 -1.67
N SER A 113 -12.95 -3.13 -1.99
CA SER A 113 -13.36 -3.67 -3.28
C SER A 113 -14.79 -4.22 -3.25
#